data_c6ebac0888cb328e7c38d648c8d69be4
#
_entry.id   c6ebac0888cb328e7c38d648c8d69be4
#
_cell.length_a   1.000
_cell.length_b   1.000
_cell.length_c   1.000
_cell.angle_alpha   90.00
_cell.angle_beta   90.00
_cell.angle_gamma   90.00
#
_symmetry.space_group_name_H-M   'P 1'
#
loop_
_entity.id
_entity.type
_entity.pdbx_description
1 polymer ?
#
loop_
_entity_poly.entity_id
_entity_poly.type
_entity_poly.pdbx_seq_one_letter_code
_entity_poly.pdbx_strand_id
1 'polypeptide(L)'
;MIKLNKSITASFDVDPQCGFTPICPTELPVVEGHLIADELNQQAKFSKYRIVSKDCHPAQAPWVAESPEQIMQPVEGNYPNLDIKWPPHCVVGTIGNSLIPGLPNESQYDIVIEKGMDPLKHPYGA
;
A
#
# COMPACT_ATOMS: atom_id res chain seq x y z
N MET A 1 25.13 19.42 -3.74
CA MET A 1 23.73 19.48 -4.26
C MET A 1 23.57 18.40 -5.33
N ILE A 2 22.64 17.48 -5.14
CA ILE A 2 22.34 16.44 -6.14
C ILE A 2 21.53 17.09 -7.27
N LYS A 3 22.00 16.92 -8.51
CA LYS A 3 21.25 17.35 -9.71
C LYS A 3 20.57 16.13 -10.32
N LEU A 4 19.25 16.14 -10.37
CA LEU A 4 18.46 15.11 -11.04
C LEU A 4 18.26 15.46 -12.51
N ASN A 5 18.45 14.48 -13.39
CA ASN A 5 18.05 14.61 -14.78
C ASN A 5 16.60 14.13 -14.92
N LYS A 6 15.68 15.06 -15.00
CA LYS A 6 14.24 14.78 -15.06
C LYS A 6 13.87 13.77 -16.15
N SER A 7 14.54 13.81 -17.32
CA SER A 7 14.19 12.96 -18.47
C SER A 7 14.42 11.47 -18.26
N ILE A 8 15.25 11.11 -17.27
CA ILE A 8 15.58 9.71 -16.91
C ILE A 8 15.27 9.37 -15.46
N THR A 9 14.46 10.22 -14.79
CA THR A 9 14.07 10.02 -13.40
C THR A 9 12.61 9.58 -13.34
N ALA A 10 12.30 8.65 -12.46
CA ALA A 10 10.95 8.30 -12.04
C ALA A 10 10.76 8.63 -10.56
N SER A 11 9.59 9.12 -10.19
CA SER A 11 9.14 9.14 -8.79
C SER A 11 8.33 7.88 -8.51
N PHE A 12 8.41 7.40 -7.29
CA PHE A 12 7.70 6.21 -6.86
C PHE A 12 6.96 6.49 -5.55
N ASP A 13 5.63 6.52 -5.64
CA ASP A 13 4.74 6.68 -4.50
C ASP A 13 4.46 5.26 -3.97
N VAL A 14 5.02 4.92 -2.80
CA VAL A 14 4.93 3.57 -2.24
C VAL A 14 3.72 3.48 -1.33
N ASP A 15 2.72 2.71 -1.74
CA ASP A 15 1.52 2.34 -0.98
C ASP A 15 0.80 3.53 -0.28
N PRO A 16 0.59 4.68 -0.95
CA PRO A 16 -0.02 5.85 -0.32
C PRO A 16 -1.55 5.68 -0.25
N GLN A 17 -2.02 4.68 0.50
CA GLN A 17 -3.40 4.26 0.57
C GLN A 17 -4.06 4.65 1.89
N CYS A 18 -5.38 4.84 1.84
CA CYS A 18 -6.18 5.19 3.03
C CYS A 18 -6.06 4.15 4.16
N GLY A 19 -5.88 2.86 3.82
CA GLY A 19 -5.72 1.77 4.78
C GLY A 19 -4.48 1.86 5.66
N PHE A 20 -3.46 2.61 5.21
CA PHE A 20 -2.26 2.91 6.00
C PHE A 20 -2.30 4.26 6.71
N THR A 21 -3.48 4.82 6.89
CA THR A 21 -3.64 6.16 7.47
C THR A 21 -4.77 6.21 8.50
N PRO A 22 -4.85 7.26 9.33
CA PRO A 22 -5.97 7.47 10.25
C PRO A 22 -7.34 7.63 9.58
N ILE A 23 -7.43 7.69 8.25
CA ILE A 23 -8.71 7.64 7.52
C ILE A 23 -9.40 6.29 7.72
N CYS A 24 -8.61 5.20 7.81
CA CYS A 24 -9.08 3.85 8.12
C CYS A 24 -8.47 3.36 9.44
N PRO A 25 -8.95 3.85 10.60
CA PRO A 25 -8.28 3.65 11.89
C PRO A 25 -8.28 2.20 12.38
N THR A 26 -9.09 1.33 11.80
CA THR A 26 -9.17 -0.10 12.15
C THR A 26 -8.31 -1.00 11.25
N GLU A 27 -7.64 -0.42 10.25
CA GLU A 27 -6.75 -1.15 9.36
C GLU A 27 -5.30 -1.10 9.89
N LEU A 28 -4.35 -0.51 9.17
CA LEU A 28 -2.95 -0.35 9.60
C LEU A 28 -2.52 1.14 9.63
N PRO A 29 -3.14 1.97 10.48
CA PRO A 29 -2.91 3.40 10.43
C PRO A 29 -1.50 3.80 10.87
N VAL A 30 -0.82 4.55 10.01
CA VAL A 30 0.41 5.27 10.32
C VAL A 30 0.06 6.71 10.68
N VAL A 31 0.56 7.18 11.81
CA VAL A 31 0.33 8.56 12.27
C VAL A 31 0.78 9.53 11.17
N GLU A 32 -0.09 10.50 10.84
CA GLU A 32 0.15 11.51 9.80
C GLU A 32 0.28 10.98 8.37
N GLY A 33 0.12 9.67 8.12
CA GLY A 33 0.24 9.06 6.80
C GLY A 33 -0.68 9.68 5.73
N HIS A 34 -1.80 10.27 6.12
CA HIS A 34 -2.73 10.97 5.22
C HIS A 34 -2.23 12.37 4.80
N LEU A 35 -1.18 12.89 5.41
CA LEU A 35 -0.68 14.24 5.15
C LEU A 35 0.44 14.28 4.10
N ILE A 36 0.91 13.14 3.61
CA ILE A 36 2.07 13.06 2.72
C ILE A 36 1.77 13.39 1.24
N ALA A 37 0.52 13.65 0.88
CA ALA A 37 0.14 13.86 -0.52
C ALA A 37 0.86 15.03 -1.18
N ASP A 38 1.05 16.13 -0.46
CA ASP A 38 1.74 17.32 -0.99
C ASP A 38 3.22 17.03 -1.25
N GLU A 39 3.90 16.32 -0.35
CA GLU A 39 5.30 15.92 -0.50
C GLU A 39 5.49 15.00 -1.71
N LEU A 40 4.62 14.00 -1.88
CA LEU A 40 4.65 13.11 -3.05
C LEU A 40 4.39 13.88 -4.35
N ASN A 41 3.44 14.83 -4.34
CA ASN A 41 3.19 15.69 -5.48
C ASN A 41 4.37 16.62 -5.80
N GLN A 42 5.08 17.13 -4.78
CA GLN A 42 6.29 17.93 -4.99
C GLN A 42 7.43 17.06 -5.54
N GLN A 43 7.64 15.87 -4.99
CA GLN A 43 8.64 14.91 -5.45
C GLN A 43 8.45 14.57 -6.93
N ALA A 44 7.22 14.34 -7.36
CA ALA A 44 6.88 13.98 -8.74
C ALA A 44 7.28 15.05 -9.77
N LYS A 45 7.41 16.31 -9.37
CA LYS A 45 7.85 17.40 -10.27
C LYS A 45 9.29 17.23 -10.78
N PHE A 46 10.12 16.46 -10.07
CA PHE A 46 11.52 16.21 -10.42
C PHE A 46 11.69 15.00 -11.35
N SER A 47 10.61 14.31 -11.72
CA SER A 47 10.63 13.11 -12.55
C SER A 47 9.86 13.29 -13.85
N LYS A 48 10.19 12.45 -14.84
CA LYS A 48 9.43 12.31 -16.09
C LYS A 48 8.26 11.34 -15.90
N TYR A 49 8.51 10.26 -15.17
CA TYR A 49 7.53 9.21 -14.91
C TYR A 49 7.12 9.22 -13.44
N ARG A 50 5.86 8.89 -13.17
CA ARG A 50 5.32 8.71 -11.83
C ARG A 50 4.73 7.33 -11.69
N ILE A 51 5.23 6.58 -10.72
CA ILE A 51 4.84 5.19 -10.45
C ILE A 51 4.16 5.15 -9.07
N VAL A 52 3.18 4.29 -8.91
CA VAL A 52 2.57 4.01 -7.60
C VAL A 52 2.48 2.51 -7.37
N SER A 53 2.79 2.07 -6.15
CA SER A 53 2.42 0.74 -5.69
C SER A 53 1.20 0.80 -4.78
N LYS A 54 0.43 -0.30 -4.76
CA LYS A 54 -0.77 -0.45 -3.96
C LYS A 54 -0.86 -1.87 -3.43
N ASP A 55 -1.17 -2.01 -2.15
CA ASP A 55 -1.70 -3.26 -1.63
C ASP A 55 -3.12 -3.47 -2.15
N CYS A 56 -3.35 -4.66 -2.70
CA CYS A 56 -4.63 -5.09 -3.25
C CYS A 56 -5.00 -6.44 -2.65
N HIS A 57 -5.30 -6.42 -1.35
CA HIS A 57 -5.50 -7.65 -0.59
C HIS A 57 -6.88 -8.26 -0.80
N PRO A 58 -6.99 -9.61 -0.76
CA PRO A 58 -8.27 -10.28 -0.66
C PRO A 58 -8.88 -10.02 0.72
N ALA A 59 -10.21 -10.05 0.80
CA ALA A 59 -10.93 -9.90 2.07
C ALA A 59 -10.69 -11.08 3.04
N GLN A 60 -10.27 -12.23 2.50
CA GLN A 60 -9.99 -13.45 3.26
C GLN A 60 -8.73 -14.12 2.72
N ALA A 61 -7.81 -14.43 3.63
CA ALA A 61 -6.61 -15.21 3.38
C ALA A 61 -6.13 -15.83 4.70
N PRO A 62 -5.31 -16.89 4.69
CA PRO A 62 -4.77 -17.49 5.92
C PRO A 62 -4.02 -16.50 6.80
N TRP A 63 -3.43 -15.46 6.22
CA TRP A 63 -2.70 -14.40 6.93
C TRP A 63 -3.58 -13.21 7.36
N VAL A 64 -4.86 -13.20 7.02
CA VAL A 64 -5.81 -12.17 7.51
C VAL A 64 -6.34 -12.59 8.88
N ALA A 65 -6.20 -11.74 9.88
CA ALA A 65 -6.73 -11.96 11.21
C ALA A 65 -8.26 -11.80 11.22
N GLU A 66 -8.95 -12.74 11.81
CA GLU A 66 -10.41 -12.72 11.99
C GLU A 66 -10.84 -11.99 13.27
N SER A 67 -9.88 -11.81 14.20
CA SER A 67 -10.10 -11.07 15.46
C SER A 67 -8.80 -10.35 15.88
N PRO A 68 -8.89 -9.30 16.73
CA PRO A 68 -7.73 -8.57 17.22
C PRO A 68 -6.66 -9.45 17.89
N GLU A 69 -7.08 -10.52 18.57
CA GLU A 69 -6.18 -11.43 19.29
C GLU A 69 -5.30 -12.25 18.35
N GLN A 70 -5.72 -12.41 17.09
CA GLN A 70 -4.96 -13.14 16.09
C GLN A 70 -3.88 -12.28 15.41
N ILE A 71 -3.94 -10.96 15.53
CA ILE A 71 -2.97 -10.04 14.92
C ILE A 71 -1.58 -10.34 15.48
N MET A 72 -0.58 -10.43 14.59
CA MET A 72 0.81 -10.78 14.88
C MET A 72 1.01 -12.23 15.37
N GLN A 73 -0.03 -13.07 15.39
CA GLN A 73 0.12 -14.49 15.67
C GLN A 73 0.61 -15.23 14.42
N PRO A 74 1.35 -16.33 14.57
CA PRO A 74 1.75 -17.17 13.44
C PRO A 74 0.55 -17.64 12.63
N VAL A 75 0.72 -17.73 11.31
CA VAL A 75 -0.27 -18.37 10.43
C VAL A 75 -0.26 -19.86 10.69
N GLU A 76 -1.41 -20.41 11.05
CA GLU A 76 -1.56 -21.85 11.31
C GLU A 76 -1.72 -22.63 9.99
N GLY A 77 -1.16 -23.86 9.96
CA GLY A 77 -1.24 -24.74 8.81
C GLY A 77 0.06 -24.85 8.02
N ASN A 78 -0.01 -25.53 6.87
CA ASN A 78 1.17 -25.75 6.03
C ASN A 78 1.24 -24.69 4.92
N TYR A 79 1.67 -23.51 5.29
CA TYR A 79 1.84 -22.37 4.39
C TYR A 79 3.29 -21.89 4.40
N PRO A 80 4.18 -22.47 3.57
CA PRO A 80 5.63 -22.21 3.62
C PRO A 80 6.02 -20.75 3.30
N ASN A 81 5.10 -20.00 2.68
CA ASN A 81 5.32 -18.60 2.28
C ASN A 81 4.56 -17.59 3.14
N LEU A 82 4.00 -18.02 4.28
CA LEU A 82 3.30 -17.14 5.20
C LEU A 82 3.93 -17.24 6.59
N ASP A 83 3.96 -16.13 7.33
CA ASP A 83 4.53 -16.05 8.66
C ASP A 83 3.50 -15.69 9.73
N ILE A 84 3.02 -14.46 9.73
CA ILE A 84 2.12 -13.92 10.76
C ILE A 84 0.83 -13.38 10.15
N LYS A 85 -0.20 -13.28 10.99
CA LYS A 85 -1.48 -12.68 10.62
C LYS A 85 -1.47 -11.17 10.79
N TRP A 86 -2.08 -10.49 9.82
CA TRP A 86 -2.28 -9.05 9.80
C TRP A 86 -3.76 -8.69 9.91
N PRO A 87 -4.11 -7.51 10.45
CA PRO A 87 -5.49 -7.05 10.36
C PRO A 87 -5.92 -6.92 8.89
N PRO A 88 -7.22 -7.07 8.57
CA PRO A 88 -7.71 -6.74 7.23
C PRO A 88 -7.35 -5.30 6.89
N HIS A 89 -6.68 -5.07 5.78
CA HIS A 89 -6.29 -3.73 5.31
C HIS A 89 -6.16 -3.71 3.80
N CYS A 90 -6.33 -2.55 3.21
CA CYS A 90 -6.21 -2.33 1.76
C CYS A 90 -6.97 -3.36 0.91
N VAL A 91 -8.12 -3.83 1.42
CA VAL A 91 -8.94 -4.84 0.74
C VAL A 91 -9.53 -4.25 -0.53
N VAL A 92 -9.37 -4.97 -1.65
CA VAL A 92 -9.86 -4.54 -2.96
C VAL A 92 -11.34 -4.12 -2.90
N GLY A 93 -11.64 -2.95 -3.45
CA GLY A 93 -13.00 -2.40 -3.47
C GLY A 93 -13.42 -1.65 -2.20
N THR A 94 -12.55 -1.52 -1.21
CA THR A 94 -12.80 -0.72 0.00
C THR A 94 -12.12 0.65 -0.06
N ILE A 95 -12.50 1.55 0.85
CA ILE A 95 -11.83 2.85 1.03
C ILE A 95 -10.34 2.65 1.37
N GLY A 96 -10.01 1.64 2.17
CA GLY A 96 -8.63 1.33 2.54
C GLY A 96 -7.72 1.06 1.34
N ASN A 97 -8.24 0.45 0.29
CA ASN A 97 -7.50 0.21 -0.95
C ASN A 97 -7.30 1.48 -1.81
N SER A 98 -8.07 2.53 -1.58
CA SER A 98 -7.98 3.78 -2.35
C SER A 98 -6.73 4.58 -1.98
N LEU A 99 -6.20 5.34 -2.95
CA LEU A 99 -5.14 6.32 -2.69
C LEU A 99 -5.64 7.42 -1.75
N ILE A 100 -4.74 7.99 -0.95
CA ILE A 100 -5.08 9.09 -0.04
C ILE A 100 -5.56 10.32 -0.81
N PRO A 101 -6.47 11.12 -0.23
CA PRO A 101 -6.91 12.38 -0.83
C PRO A 101 -5.75 13.32 -1.15
N GLY A 102 -5.85 14.04 -2.26
CA GLY A 102 -4.81 14.98 -2.71
C GLY A 102 -3.83 14.38 -3.72
N LEU A 103 -3.78 13.07 -3.89
CA LEU A 103 -3.03 12.41 -4.95
C LEU A 103 -3.83 12.38 -6.27
N PRO A 104 -3.14 12.26 -7.43
CA PRO A 104 -3.81 12.01 -8.71
C PRO A 104 -4.63 10.72 -8.69
N ASN A 105 -5.61 10.61 -9.58
CA ASN A 105 -6.28 9.34 -9.83
C ASN A 105 -5.29 8.31 -10.39
N GLU A 106 -5.52 7.03 -10.13
CA GLU A 106 -4.65 5.95 -10.60
C GLU A 106 -4.36 6.00 -12.12
N SER A 107 -5.36 6.36 -12.92
CA SER A 107 -5.21 6.52 -14.38
C SER A 107 -4.26 7.64 -14.82
N GLN A 108 -3.80 8.47 -13.90
CA GLN A 108 -2.86 9.57 -14.15
C GLN A 108 -1.41 9.20 -13.80
N TYR A 109 -1.19 8.03 -13.22
CA TYR A 109 0.15 7.46 -13.04
C TYR A 109 0.60 6.77 -14.33
N ASP A 110 1.90 6.81 -14.62
CA ASP A 110 2.46 6.10 -15.76
C ASP A 110 2.45 4.59 -15.54
N ILE A 111 2.63 4.15 -14.29
CA ILE A 111 2.60 2.74 -13.90
C ILE A 111 1.89 2.61 -12.54
N VAL A 112 0.97 1.68 -12.45
CA VAL A 112 0.36 1.22 -11.19
C VAL A 112 0.79 -0.22 -10.94
N ILE A 113 1.37 -0.49 -9.78
CA ILE A 113 1.83 -1.82 -9.37
C ILE A 113 0.90 -2.30 -8.24
N GLU A 114 0.07 -3.28 -8.54
CA GLU A 114 -0.78 -3.94 -7.54
C GLU A 114 -0.04 -5.14 -6.96
N LYS A 115 -0.04 -5.27 -5.64
CA LYS A 115 0.65 -6.35 -4.92
C LYS A 115 -0.22 -6.96 -3.82
N GLY A 116 0.22 -8.11 -3.28
CA GLY A 116 -0.46 -8.78 -2.18
C GLY A 116 -1.81 -9.40 -2.53
N MET A 117 -2.06 -9.72 -3.81
CA MET A 117 -3.32 -10.31 -4.28
C MET A 117 -3.40 -11.81 -4.04
N ASP A 118 -2.28 -12.50 -3.99
CA ASP A 118 -2.23 -13.96 -3.81
C ASP A 118 -2.41 -14.32 -2.32
N PRO A 119 -3.50 -15.00 -1.94
CA PRO A 119 -3.76 -15.32 -0.53
C PRO A 119 -2.75 -16.31 0.07
N LEU A 120 -1.94 -16.98 -0.74
CA LEU A 120 -0.98 -18.01 -0.30
C LEU A 120 0.47 -17.53 -0.33
N LYS A 121 0.70 -16.24 -0.56
CA LYS A 121 2.01 -15.61 -0.54
C LYS A 121 2.07 -14.48 0.47
N HIS A 122 3.29 -14.14 0.89
CA HIS A 122 3.53 -12.96 1.71
C HIS A 122 2.94 -11.71 1.05
N PRO A 123 2.19 -10.89 1.82
CA PRO A 123 1.58 -9.68 1.28
C PRO A 123 2.55 -8.47 1.17
N TYR A 124 3.85 -8.63 1.46
CA TYR A 124 4.78 -7.51 1.67
C TYR A 124 5.39 -6.94 0.39
N GLY A 125 5.68 -7.77 -0.59
CA GLY A 125 6.43 -7.37 -1.78
C GLY A 125 5.56 -7.19 -3.03
N ALA A 126 6.09 -6.45 -3.99
CA ALA A 126 5.56 -6.36 -5.35
C ALA A 126 6.24 -7.39 -6.27
#